data_83d143898d0df8abd418ef924e47e9aa
#
_entry.id   83d143898d0df8abd418ef924e47e9aa
#
_cell.length_a   1.000
_cell.length_b   1.000
_cell.length_c   1.000
_cell.angle_alpha   90.00
_cell.angle_beta   90.00
_cell.angle_gamma   90.00
#
_symmetry.space_group_name_H-M   'P 1'
#
loop_
_entity.id
_entity.type
_entity.pdbx_description
1 polymer ?
#
loop_
_entity_poly.entity_id
_entity_poly.type
_entity_poly.pdbx_seq_one_letter_code
_entity_poly.pdbx_strand_id
1 'polypeptide(L)'
;SKATYDFIIFCALSEERNAYKYTHCNIGESRIIKGLDCVEIDVGESKGLCIVPPRMGLVNMAITATKAIEYFQPKLVAISGICAGVQGSSNYLDVIVGNPCWEYEVGKRTEEKFKIEPYQISIDDDIQTELKKLSENDEILKYIKQDLYDQPLKNSIIKIAPIASGATVVADKKVMDSILEQHRKLSGIEMEMSAVYSSAKNSLSKPKFFGVKTVVDLGDNNKNDDYHETGCILSARFVVGYLKEYL
;
A
#
# COMPACT_ATOMS: atom_id res chain seq x y z
N SER A 1 27.09 -3.26 -15.45
CA SER A 1 26.85 -3.50 -14.02
C SER A 1 25.42 -3.16 -13.65
N LYS A 2 24.76 -4.01 -12.85
CA LYS A 2 23.44 -3.71 -12.32
C LYS A 2 23.53 -2.53 -11.35
N ALA A 3 22.69 -1.50 -11.57
CA ALA A 3 22.49 -0.49 -10.55
C ALA A 3 21.84 -1.14 -9.33
N THR A 4 22.41 -0.92 -8.16
CA THR A 4 21.87 -1.48 -6.90
C THR A 4 20.98 -0.43 -6.26
N TYR A 5 19.78 -0.85 -5.86
CA TYR A 5 18.85 -0.01 -5.14
C TYR A 5 18.55 -0.64 -3.78
N ASP A 6 18.47 0.20 -2.76
CA ASP A 6 18.19 -0.27 -1.40
C ASP A 6 16.71 -0.61 -1.22
N PHE A 7 15.83 0.13 -1.88
CA PHE A 7 14.40 -0.08 -1.78
C PHE A 7 13.69 0.16 -3.12
N ILE A 8 12.51 -0.45 -3.25
CA ILE A 8 11.58 -0.18 -4.35
C ILE A 8 10.20 0.09 -3.77
N ILE A 9 9.58 1.18 -4.23
CA ILE A 9 8.20 1.51 -3.90
C ILE A 9 7.36 1.24 -5.13
N PHE A 10 6.25 0.51 -4.95
CA PHE A 10 5.25 0.30 -5.99
C PHE A 10 4.04 1.20 -5.73
N CYS A 11 3.53 1.82 -6.77
CA CYS A 11 2.27 2.56 -6.76
C CYS A 11 1.42 2.06 -7.92
N ALA A 12 0.11 1.93 -7.69
CA ALA A 12 -0.81 1.48 -8.74
C ALA A 12 -1.02 2.56 -9.80
N LEU A 13 -0.96 3.82 -9.40
CA LEU A 13 -1.28 4.99 -10.24
C LEU A 13 -0.15 6.01 -10.21
N SER A 14 -0.01 6.76 -11.32
CA SER A 14 0.92 7.89 -11.40
C SER A 14 0.61 8.96 -10.35
N GLU A 15 -0.64 9.19 -10.02
CA GLU A 15 -1.06 10.12 -8.96
C GLU A 15 -0.44 9.76 -7.60
N GLU A 16 -0.43 8.46 -7.28
CA GLU A 16 0.16 7.96 -6.04
C GLU A 16 1.68 8.16 -6.02
N ARG A 17 2.35 7.93 -7.14
CA ARG A 17 3.79 8.19 -7.27
C ARG A 17 4.11 9.69 -7.20
N ASN A 18 3.32 10.53 -7.83
CA ASN A 18 3.53 11.98 -7.84
C ASN A 18 3.46 12.58 -6.44
N ALA A 19 2.76 11.96 -5.51
CA ALA A 19 2.66 12.41 -4.13
C ALA A 19 4.01 12.44 -3.41
N TYR A 20 5.01 11.70 -3.88
CA TYR A 20 6.36 11.72 -3.30
C TYR A 20 7.05 13.08 -3.44
N LYS A 21 6.57 13.96 -4.33
CA LYS A 21 7.03 15.36 -4.42
C LYS A 21 6.78 16.16 -3.13
N TYR A 22 5.83 15.70 -2.32
CA TYR A 22 5.42 16.38 -1.09
C TYR A 22 6.01 15.71 0.16
N THR A 23 7.05 14.91 -0.02
CA THR A 23 7.74 14.20 1.05
C THR A 23 9.19 14.69 1.19
N HIS A 24 9.86 14.31 2.28
CA HIS A 24 11.28 14.63 2.48
C HIS A 24 12.17 13.61 1.72
N CYS A 25 12.05 13.56 0.42
CA CYS A 25 12.90 12.75 -0.45
C CYS A 25 13.45 13.57 -1.60
N ASN A 26 14.48 13.07 -2.24
CA ASN A 26 15.01 13.65 -3.48
C ASN A 26 14.50 12.83 -4.66
N ILE A 27 13.76 13.46 -5.55
CA ILE A 27 13.26 12.84 -6.77
C ILE A 27 14.27 13.06 -7.88
N GLY A 28 14.74 11.97 -8.47
CA GLY A 28 15.68 12.00 -9.57
C GLY A 28 15.01 11.77 -10.92
N GLU A 29 15.68 11.05 -11.78
CA GLU A 29 15.26 10.86 -13.16
C GLU A 29 14.11 9.87 -13.30
N SER A 30 13.25 10.13 -14.30
CA SER A 30 12.27 9.19 -14.83
C SER A 30 12.96 8.33 -15.90
N ARG A 31 12.93 7.02 -15.72
CA ARG A 31 13.66 6.09 -16.61
C ARG A 31 12.83 4.86 -16.89
N ILE A 32 12.99 4.32 -18.09
CA ILE A 32 12.47 2.99 -18.41
C ILE A 32 13.63 2.00 -18.28
N ILE A 33 13.52 1.08 -17.33
CA ILE A 33 14.55 0.06 -17.07
C ILE A 33 13.90 -1.31 -17.21
N LYS A 34 14.36 -2.10 -18.17
CA LYS A 34 13.79 -3.44 -18.46
C LYS A 34 12.27 -3.40 -18.68
N GLY A 35 11.78 -2.34 -19.32
CA GLY A 35 10.34 -2.16 -19.58
C GLY A 35 9.56 -1.64 -18.37
N LEU A 36 10.21 -1.35 -17.25
CA LEU A 36 9.59 -0.82 -16.05
C LEU A 36 9.63 0.71 -16.04
N ASP A 37 8.49 1.33 -15.70
CA ASP A 37 8.37 2.77 -15.55
C ASP A 37 8.87 3.18 -14.17
N CYS A 38 10.10 3.65 -14.09
CA CYS A 38 10.82 3.94 -12.86
C CYS A 38 11.05 5.45 -12.69
N VAL A 39 10.89 5.92 -11.45
CA VAL A 39 11.35 7.25 -11.03
C VAL A 39 12.32 7.04 -9.87
N GLU A 40 13.52 7.61 -9.97
CA GLU A 40 14.51 7.53 -8.92
C GLU A 40 14.06 8.34 -7.70
N ILE A 41 14.16 7.74 -6.52
CA ILE A 41 13.84 8.39 -5.24
C ILE A 41 14.95 8.07 -4.25
N ASP A 42 15.57 9.11 -3.69
CA ASP A 42 16.58 8.96 -2.65
C ASP A 42 16.02 9.48 -1.33
N VAL A 43 16.19 8.70 -0.27
CA VAL A 43 15.82 9.10 1.09
C VAL A 43 17.08 9.03 1.95
N GLY A 44 17.62 10.20 2.31
CA GLY A 44 18.93 10.26 2.95
C GLY A 44 19.99 9.66 2.02
N GLU A 45 20.72 8.68 2.52
CA GLU A 45 21.75 7.97 1.74
C GLU A 45 21.19 6.74 1.02
N SER A 46 19.94 6.36 1.27
CA SER A 46 19.31 5.20 0.64
C SER A 46 18.79 5.56 -0.74
N LYS A 47 19.10 4.72 -1.71
CA LYS A 47 18.69 4.88 -3.11
C LYS A 47 17.58 3.94 -3.45
N GLY A 48 16.54 4.45 -4.09
CA GLY A 48 15.40 3.64 -4.48
C GLY A 48 14.77 4.03 -5.79
N LEU A 49 13.78 3.26 -6.16
CA LEU A 49 12.93 3.48 -7.32
C LEU A 49 11.47 3.48 -6.88
N CYS A 50 10.67 4.31 -7.53
CA CYS A 50 9.22 4.20 -7.47
C CYS A 50 8.72 3.74 -8.84
N ILE A 51 8.01 2.61 -8.87
CA ILE A 51 7.58 1.93 -10.09
C ILE A 51 6.07 1.88 -10.16
N VAL A 52 5.52 2.25 -11.32
CA VAL A 52 4.09 2.17 -11.62
C VAL A 52 3.90 1.14 -12.74
N PRO A 53 3.03 0.12 -12.56
CA PRO A 53 2.75 -0.82 -13.64
C PRO A 53 1.96 -0.14 -14.77
N PRO A 54 1.94 -0.74 -15.98
CA PRO A 54 1.22 -0.13 -17.11
C PRO A 54 -0.30 -0.10 -16.91
N ARG A 55 -0.84 -0.94 -16.05
CA ARG A 55 -2.28 -1.00 -15.71
C ARG A 55 -2.45 -1.41 -14.26
N MET A 56 -3.58 -0.99 -13.68
CA MET A 56 -3.98 -1.42 -12.33
C MET A 56 -4.29 -2.92 -12.31
N GLY A 57 -4.31 -3.48 -11.12
CA GLY A 57 -4.77 -4.83 -10.84
C GLY A 57 -3.66 -5.78 -10.42
N LEU A 58 -4.10 -6.89 -9.86
CA LEU A 58 -3.22 -7.89 -9.24
C LEU A 58 -2.23 -8.51 -10.22
N VAL A 59 -2.69 -8.90 -11.41
CA VAL A 59 -1.83 -9.57 -12.40
C VAL A 59 -0.72 -8.62 -12.85
N ASN A 60 -1.06 -7.41 -13.24
CA ASN A 60 -0.06 -6.43 -13.68
C ASN A 60 0.93 -6.09 -12.58
N MET A 61 0.43 -5.92 -11.35
CA MET A 61 1.31 -5.63 -10.22
C MET A 61 2.21 -6.82 -9.89
N ALA A 62 1.70 -8.04 -9.94
CA ALA A 62 2.50 -9.24 -9.70
C ALA A 62 3.65 -9.38 -10.71
N ILE A 63 3.37 -9.15 -11.99
CA ILE A 63 4.39 -9.18 -13.05
C ILE A 63 5.43 -8.09 -12.80
N THR A 64 4.98 -6.87 -12.55
CA THR A 64 5.87 -5.71 -12.31
C THR A 64 6.75 -5.93 -11.08
N ALA A 65 6.15 -6.33 -9.96
CA ALA A 65 6.87 -6.55 -8.72
C ALA A 65 7.89 -7.69 -8.84
N THR A 66 7.50 -8.80 -9.45
CA THR A 66 8.40 -9.94 -9.65
C THR A 66 9.61 -9.56 -10.50
N LYS A 67 9.39 -8.88 -11.62
CA LYS A 67 10.48 -8.40 -12.49
C LYS A 67 11.43 -7.47 -11.73
N ALA A 68 10.87 -6.50 -11.00
CA ALA A 68 11.67 -5.52 -10.28
C ALA A 68 12.49 -6.15 -9.16
N ILE A 69 11.89 -7.04 -8.37
CA ILE A 69 12.57 -7.72 -7.27
C ILE A 69 13.70 -8.61 -7.80
N GLU A 70 13.46 -9.37 -8.84
CA GLU A 70 14.48 -10.25 -9.43
C GLU A 70 15.62 -9.45 -10.05
N TYR A 71 15.30 -8.38 -10.74
CA TYR A 71 16.33 -7.60 -11.46
C TYR A 71 17.15 -6.71 -10.52
N PHE A 72 16.50 -6.00 -9.60
CA PHE A 72 17.18 -5.02 -8.75
C PHE A 72 17.62 -5.58 -7.39
N GLN A 73 17.00 -6.64 -6.91
CA GLN A 73 17.30 -7.27 -5.61
C GLN A 73 17.35 -6.27 -4.45
N PRO A 74 16.29 -5.49 -4.22
CA PRO A 74 16.25 -4.53 -3.13
C PRO A 74 16.20 -5.24 -1.77
N LYS A 75 16.59 -4.53 -0.71
CA LYS A 75 16.46 -5.01 0.67
C LYS A 75 15.01 -4.92 1.16
N LEU A 76 14.28 -3.94 0.66
CA LEU A 76 12.91 -3.62 1.06
C LEU A 76 12.08 -3.26 -0.15
N VAL A 77 10.83 -3.74 -0.17
CA VAL A 77 9.81 -3.25 -1.09
C VAL A 77 8.61 -2.75 -0.31
N ALA A 78 7.97 -1.71 -0.80
CA ALA A 78 6.75 -1.18 -0.22
C ALA A 78 5.75 -0.86 -1.33
N ILE A 79 4.47 -0.88 -1.00
CA ILE A 79 3.42 -0.35 -1.87
C ILE A 79 2.70 0.76 -1.11
N SER A 80 2.46 1.89 -1.79
CA SER A 80 1.74 3.01 -1.18
C SER A 80 0.66 3.53 -2.11
N GLY A 81 -0.39 4.09 -1.53
CA GLY A 81 -1.47 4.68 -2.29
C GLY A 81 -2.72 4.89 -1.46
N ILE A 82 -3.85 4.69 -2.10
CA ILE A 82 -5.18 4.92 -1.53
C ILE A 82 -6.02 3.65 -1.58
N CYS A 83 -7.04 3.58 -0.74
CA CYS A 83 -7.94 2.45 -0.68
C CYS A 83 -9.37 2.87 -0.34
N ALA A 84 -10.30 1.95 -0.52
CA ALA A 84 -11.61 2.04 0.09
C ALA A 84 -11.53 1.54 1.52
N GLY A 85 -12.26 2.17 2.43
CA GLY A 85 -12.35 1.74 3.81
C GLY A 85 -13.57 0.87 4.06
N VAL A 86 -13.69 0.43 5.29
CA VAL A 86 -14.82 -0.37 5.78
C VAL A 86 -15.55 0.42 6.84
N GLN A 87 -16.84 0.69 6.64
CA GLN A 87 -17.64 1.43 7.61
C GLN A 87 -17.64 0.73 8.96
N GLY A 88 -17.43 1.50 10.02
CA GLY A 88 -17.31 0.99 11.38
C GLY A 88 -15.90 0.55 11.77
N SER A 89 -15.00 0.32 10.82
CA SER A 89 -13.61 -0.09 11.07
C SER A 89 -12.61 1.00 10.73
N SER A 90 -12.91 1.85 9.76
CA SER A 90 -12.01 2.93 9.33
C SER A 90 -12.79 4.19 8.98
N ASN A 91 -12.10 5.32 9.05
CA ASN A 91 -12.64 6.63 8.72
C ASN A 91 -11.85 7.26 7.58
N TYR A 92 -12.41 8.30 6.95
CA TYR A 92 -11.71 9.05 5.91
C TYR A 92 -10.34 9.51 6.40
N LEU A 93 -9.34 9.30 5.55
CA LEU A 93 -7.95 9.68 5.75
C LEU A 93 -7.22 8.92 6.86
N ASP A 94 -7.78 7.83 7.35
CA ASP A 94 -7.02 6.88 8.15
C ASP A 94 -5.93 6.25 7.27
N VAL A 95 -4.73 6.16 7.81
CA VAL A 95 -3.57 5.56 7.16
C VAL A 95 -3.42 4.13 7.66
N ILE A 96 -3.56 3.15 6.76
CA ILE A 96 -3.58 1.75 7.14
C ILE A 96 -2.34 1.05 6.62
N VAL A 97 -1.55 0.52 7.54
CA VAL A 97 -0.47 -0.42 7.21
C VAL A 97 -1.11 -1.81 7.12
N GLY A 98 -1.06 -2.42 5.94
CA GLY A 98 -1.76 -3.69 5.70
C GLY A 98 -1.08 -4.88 6.34
N ASN A 99 -1.74 -5.51 7.30
CA ASN A 99 -1.26 -6.74 7.92
C ASN A 99 -2.38 -7.47 8.66
N PRO A 100 -2.74 -8.67 8.27
CA PRO A 100 -2.33 -9.34 7.05
C PRO A 100 -2.99 -8.77 5.80
N CYS A 101 -2.53 -9.23 4.64
CA CYS A 101 -3.16 -8.93 3.36
C CYS A 101 -3.48 -10.23 2.63
N TRP A 102 -4.63 -10.27 1.93
CA TRP A 102 -5.03 -11.43 1.14
C TRP A 102 -5.88 -11.03 -0.05
N GLU A 103 -5.99 -11.93 -1.02
CA GLU A 103 -6.86 -11.77 -2.17
C GLU A 103 -8.26 -12.32 -1.83
N TYR A 104 -9.26 -11.44 -1.76
CA TYR A 104 -10.59 -11.82 -1.28
C TYR A 104 -11.43 -12.59 -2.31
N GLU A 105 -11.01 -12.64 -3.57
CA GLU A 105 -11.73 -13.34 -4.64
C GLU A 105 -11.30 -14.81 -4.80
N VAL A 106 -10.30 -15.27 -4.04
CA VAL A 106 -9.88 -16.66 -4.03
C VAL A 106 -10.81 -17.46 -3.12
N GLY A 107 -11.49 -18.45 -3.68
CA GLY A 107 -12.42 -19.24 -2.90
C GLY A 107 -13.20 -20.24 -3.75
N LYS A 108 -14.19 -20.85 -3.13
CA LYS A 108 -15.03 -21.86 -3.74
C LYS A 108 -16.47 -21.36 -3.89
N ARG A 109 -16.99 -21.36 -5.09
CA ARG A 109 -18.41 -21.03 -5.34
C ARG A 109 -19.26 -22.26 -5.14
N THR A 110 -20.29 -22.15 -4.30
CA THR A 110 -21.35 -23.13 -4.12
C THR A 110 -22.66 -22.54 -4.65
N GLU A 111 -23.75 -23.37 -4.77
CA GLU A 111 -25.05 -22.88 -5.24
C GLU A 111 -25.62 -21.76 -4.37
N GLU A 112 -25.29 -21.76 -3.07
CA GLU A 112 -25.84 -20.82 -2.09
C GLU A 112 -24.93 -19.64 -1.78
N LYS A 113 -23.59 -19.82 -1.85
CA LYS A 113 -22.64 -18.77 -1.51
C LYS A 113 -21.25 -19.01 -2.07
N PHE A 114 -20.45 -17.96 -2.08
CA PHE A 114 -19.04 -18.00 -2.38
C PHE A 114 -18.25 -18.12 -1.08
N LYS A 115 -17.58 -19.27 -0.90
CA LYS A 115 -16.69 -19.49 0.26
C LYS A 115 -15.31 -19.00 -0.09
N ILE A 116 -14.87 -17.93 0.53
CA ILE A 116 -13.52 -17.40 0.36
C ILE A 116 -12.54 -18.32 1.09
N GLU A 117 -11.45 -18.67 0.42
CA GLU A 117 -10.32 -19.41 1.01
C GLU A 117 -9.12 -18.47 1.08
N PRO A 118 -8.99 -17.66 2.15
CA PRO A 118 -7.97 -16.63 2.18
C PRO A 118 -6.60 -17.22 2.50
N TYR A 119 -5.66 -16.97 1.60
CA TYR A 119 -4.26 -17.21 1.87
C TYR A 119 -3.67 -15.88 2.38
N GLN A 120 -3.76 -15.67 3.68
CA GLN A 120 -3.32 -14.43 4.30
C GLN A 120 -1.79 -14.37 4.35
N ILE A 121 -1.26 -13.22 3.97
CA ILE A 121 0.17 -12.96 4.01
C ILE A 121 0.44 -11.91 5.07
N SER A 122 1.25 -12.30 6.07
CA SER A 122 1.68 -11.40 7.13
C SER A 122 3.04 -10.82 6.81
N ILE A 123 3.28 -9.58 7.23
CA ILE A 123 4.62 -8.99 7.22
C ILE A 123 5.46 -9.63 8.32
N ASP A 124 6.78 -9.58 8.19
CA ASP A 124 7.68 -10.16 9.20
C ASP A 124 7.55 -9.44 10.54
N ASP A 125 7.73 -10.17 11.63
CA ASP A 125 7.55 -9.64 12.99
C ASP A 125 8.48 -8.47 13.31
N ASP A 126 9.70 -8.49 12.79
CA ASP A 126 10.66 -7.40 13.02
C ASP A 126 10.21 -6.09 12.36
N ILE A 127 9.74 -6.15 11.11
CA ILE A 127 9.23 -4.97 10.42
C ILE A 127 7.88 -4.52 11.01
N GLN A 128 7.06 -5.44 11.47
CA GLN A 128 5.83 -5.09 12.18
C GLN A 128 6.13 -4.29 13.45
N THR A 129 7.12 -4.71 14.22
CA THR A 129 7.54 -4.00 15.43
C THR A 129 7.98 -2.57 15.10
N GLU A 130 8.77 -2.39 14.05
CA GLU A 130 9.20 -1.08 13.58
C GLU A 130 8.01 -0.21 13.15
N LEU A 131 7.10 -0.78 12.34
CA LEU A 131 5.92 -0.07 11.86
C LEU A 131 4.96 0.32 12.98
N LYS A 132 4.79 -0.55 13.97
CA LYS A 132 3.97 -0.26 15.13
C LYS A 132 4.55 0.91 15.92
N LYS A 133 5.84 0.90 16.16
CA LYS A 133 6.53 1.98 16.86
C LYS A 133 6.40 3.31 16.10
N LEU A 134 6.56 3.26 14.78
CA LEU A 134 6.42 4.44 13.93
C LEU A 134 4.97 4.96 13.94
N SER A 135 3.98 4.07 13.92
CA SER A 135 2.56 4.44 13.94
C SER A 135 2.13 5.13 15.23
N GLU A 136 2.82 4.84 16.34
CA GLU A 136 2.57 5.42 17.65
C GLU A 136 3.39 6.71 17.90
N ASN A 137 4.21 7.12 16.94
CA ASN A 137 5.09 8.29 17.08
C ASN A 137 4.37 9.57 16.69
N ASP A 138 4.20 10.49 17.65
CA ASP A 138 3.49 11.76 17.45
C ASP A 138 4.16 12.65 16.39
N GLU A 139 5.48 12.62 16.30
CA GLU A 139 6.22 13.42 15.31
C GLU A 139 5.92 12.94 13.87
N ILE A 140 5.77 11.63 13.69
CA ILE A 140 5.38 11.06 12.40
C ILE A 140 3.95 11.46 12.05
N LEU A 141 3.03 11.40 12.99
CA LEU A 141 1.65 11.81 12.77
C LEU A 141 1.55 13.28 12.36
N LYS A 142 2.33 14.14 13.01
CA LYS A 142 2.42 15.56 12.63
C LYS A 142 3.02 15.72 11.23
N TYR A 143 4.10 15.02 10.96
CA TYR A 143 4.79 15.11 9.67
C TYR A 143 3.88 14.73 8.51
N ILE A 144 3.18 13.60 8.61
CA ILE A 144 2.34 13.15 7.48
C ILE A 144 1.18 14.10 7.21
N LYS A 145 0.70 14.86 8.22
CA LYS A 145 -0.40 15.81 8.10
C LYS A 145 0.06 17.26 7.83
N GLN A 146 1.35 17.52 7.80
CA GLN A 146 1.90 18.86 7.68
C GLN A 146 1.41 19.57 6.40
N ASP A 147 0.91 20.79 6.56
CA ASP A 147 0.41 21.65 5.47
C ASP A 147 -0.76 21.03 4.68
N LEU A 148 -1.50 20.13 5.31
CA LEU A 148 -2.74 19.56 4.78
C LEU A 148 -3.91 19.98 5.69
N TYR A 149 -5.04 20.33 5.10
CA TYR A 149 -6.13 20.99 5.82
C TYR A 149 -7.48 20.31 5.64
N ASP A 150 -7.54 19.14 5.05
CA ASP A 150 -8.76 18.37 4.89
C ASP A 150 -9.41 18.09 6.25
N GLN A 151 -10.72 18.31 6.33
CA GLN A 151 -11.44 18.22 7.60
C GLN A 151 -11.26 16.89 8.34
N PRO A 152 -11.30 15.71 7.65
CA PRO A 152 -11.12 14.43 8.36
C PRO A 152 -9.74 14.23 9.01
N LEU A 153 -8.73 15.03 8.65
CA LEU A 153 -7.40 14.91 9.23
C LEU A 153 -7.37 15.14 10.74
N LYS A 154 -8.33 15.90 11.27
CA LYS A 154 -8.42 16.18 12.70
C LYS A 154 -8.50 14.92 13.54
N ASN A 155 -9.15 13.89 13.02
CA ASN A 155 -9.41 12.64 13.74
C ASN A 155 -8.79 11.42 13.04
N SER A 156 -8.07 11.59 11.92
CA SER A 156 -7.47 10.47 11.22
C SER A 156 -6.27 9.91 12.00
N ILE A 157 -6.12 8.61 11.94
CA ILE A 157 -5.09 7.87 12.68
C ILE A 157 -4.24 7.03 11.74
N ILE A 158 -3.11 6.58 12.23
CA ILE A 158 -2.29 5.55 11.59
C ILE A 158 -2.53 4.26 12.36
N LYS A 159 -2.83 3.18 11.66
CA LYS A 159 -3.01 1.88 12.30
C LYS A 159 -2.51 0.74 11.43
N ILE A 160 -2.11 -0.35 12.08
CA ILE A 160 -1.81 -1.61 11.40
C ILE A 160 -3.08 -2.45 11.46
N ALA A 161 -3.59 -2.82 10.31
CA ALA A 161 -4.87 -3.53 10.21
C ALA A 161 -4.96 -4.34 8.91
N PRO A 162 -5.84 -5.35 8.86
CA PRO A 162 -6.03 -6.16 7.65
C PRO A 162 -6.50 -5.34 6.46
N ILE A 163 -5.92 -5.64 5.30
CA ILE A 163 -6.34 -5.11 3.99
C ILE A 163 -6.57 -6.29 3.06
N ALA A 164 -7.69 -6.26 2.35
CA ALA A 164 -8.01 -7.27 1.33
C ALA A 164 -7.84 -6.69 -0.07
N SER A 165 -7.30 -7.49 -0.98
CA SER A 165 -7.08 -7.10 -2.37
C SER A 165 -8.00 -7.87 -3.31
N GLY A 166 -8.47 -7.22 -4.36
CA GLY A 166 -9.31 -7.86 -5.38
C GLY A 166 -9.28 -7.13 -6.70
N ALA A 167 -9.92 -7.71 -7.71
CA ALA A 167 -9.94 -7.17 -9.07
C ALA A 167 -10.96 -6.02 -9.24
N THR A 168 -11.89 -5.88 -8.31
CA THR A 168 -12.94 -4.86 -8.38
C THR A 168 -13.12 -4.18 -7.04
N VAL A 169 -13.55 -2.93 -7.09
CA VAL A 169 -14.00 -2.23 -5.88
C VAL A 169 -15.37 -2.82 -5.49
N VAL A 170 -15.48 -3.30 -4.27
CA VAL A 170 -16.70 -3.99 -3.79
C VAL A 170 -17.78 -2.98 -3.47
N ALA A 171 -18.82 -2.94 -4.31
CA ALA A 171 -20.03 -2.14 -4.08
C ALA A 171 -21.19 -2.97 -3.50
N ASP A 172 -21.10 -4.28 -3.54
CA ASP A 172 -22.14 -5.20 -3.08
C ASP A 172 -21.99 -5.51 -1.59
N LYS A 173 -22.99 -5.17 -0.80
CA LYS A 173 -23.02 -5.40 0.63
C LYS A 173 -22.87 -6.88 1.00
N LYS A 174 -23.45 -7.81 0.22
CA LYS A 174 -23.34 -9.26 0.49
C LYS A 174 -21.91 -9.76 0.36
N VAL A 175 -21.20 -9.28 -0.66
CA VAL A 175 -19.79 -9.62 -0.86
C VAL A 175 -18.95 -9.03 0.25
N MET A 176 -19.22 -7.78 0.64
CA MET A 176 -18.53 -7.12 1.75
C MET A 176 -18.74 -7.91 3.05
N ASP A 177 -19.97 -8.32 3.36
CA ASP A 177 -20.28 -9.10 4.54
C ASP A 177 -19.54 -10.44 4.54
N SER A 178 -19.41 -11.09 3.38
CA SER A 178 -18.63 -12.33 3.25
C SER A 178 -17.15 -12.13 3.54
N ILE A 179 -16.57 -11.00 3.09
CA ILE A 179 -15.17 -10.67 3.35
C ILE A 179 -14.99 -10.39 4.87
N LEU A 180 -15.91 -9.66 5.47
CA LEU A 180 -15.89 -9.35 6.91
C LEU A 180 -16.01 -10.58 7.81
N GLU A 181 -16.74 -11.62 7.38
CA GLU A 181 -16.80 -12.89 8.10
C GLU A 181 -15.42 -13.52 8.27
N GLN A 182 -14.48 -13.25 7.38
CA GLN A 182 -13.15 -13.83 7.42
C GLN A 182 -12.20 -13.08 8.32
N HIS A 183 -12.35 -11.78 8.38
CA HIS A 183 -11.58 -10.95 9.30
C HIS A 183 -12.39 -9.73 9.72
N ARG A 184 -12.95 -9.78 10.93
CA ARG A 184 -13.78 -8.72 11.48
C ARG A 184 -13.08 -7.38 11.64
N LYS A 185 -11.74 -7.37 11.64
CA LYS A 185 -10.92 -6.14 11.75
C LYS A 185 -10.53 -5.56 10.40
N LEU A 186 -11.04 -6.12 9.29
CA LEU A 186 -10.77 -5.61 7.96
C LEU A 186 -11.02 -4.11 7.91
N SER A 187 -10.03 -3.35 7.43
CA SER A 187 -10.06 -1.90 7.46
C SER A 187 -9.88 -1.25 6.09
N GLY A 188 -9.37 -1.97 5.11
CA GLY A 188 -9.18 -1.44 3.76
C GLY A 188 -9.35 -2.49 2.69
N ILE A 189 -9.79 -2.03 1.51
CA ILE A 189 -9.92 -2.84 0.30
C ILE A 189 -9.29 -2.07 -0.85
N GLU A 190 -8.45 -2.76 -1.62
CA GLU A 190 -7.74 -2.18 -2.75
C GLU A 190 -7.43 -3.28 -3.79
N MET A 191 -6.60 -3.01 -4.78
CA MET A 191 -6.49 -3.88 -5.95
C MET A 191 -5.09 -4.46 -6.21
N GLU A 192 -4.06 -4.18 -5.39
CA GLU A 192 -2.69 -4.53 -5.74
C GLU A 192 -1.81 -5.06 -4.59
N MET A 193 -2.15 -4.78 -3.34
CA MET A 193 -1.22 -5.04 -2.21
C MET A 193 -0.84 -6.51 -2.07
N SER A 194 -1.79 -7.42 -2.20
CA SER A 194 -1.50 -8.85 -2.07
C SER A 194 -0.53 -9.36 -3.14
N ALA A 195 -0.53 -8.74 -4.33
CA ALA A 195 0.42 -9.08 -5.38
C ALA A 195 1.85 -8.71 -5.00
N VAL A 196 2.06 -7.54 -4.40
CA VAL A 196 3.38 -7.14 -3.90
C VAL A 196 3.85 -8.07 -2.78
N TYR A 197 2.98 -8.33 -1.80
CA TYR A 197 3.30 -9.22 -0.68
C TYR A 197 3.66 -10.63 -1.16
N SER A 198 2.86 -11.18 -2.06
CA SER A 198 3.11 -12.51 -2.62
C SER A 198 4.41 -12.58 -3.42
N SER A 199 4.68 -11.55 -4.24
CA SER A 199 5.91 -11.49 -5.04
C SER A 199 7.15 -11.41 -4.16
N ALA A 200 7.11 -10.59 -3.10
CA ALA A 200 8.22 -10.45 -2.17
C ALA A 200 8.48 -11.74 -1.38
N LYS A 201 7.42 -12.29 -0.80
CA LYS A 201 7.51 -13.51 0.02
C LYS A 201 8.03 -14.70 -0.75
N ASN A 202 7.67 -14.83 -2.02
CA ASN A 202 8.01 -16.00 -2.84
C ASN A 202 9.23 -15.79 -3.75
N SER A 203 9.87 -14.62 -3.70
CA SER A 203 11.10 -14.37 -4.45
C SER A 203 12.30 -15.07 -3.82
N LEU A 204 13.35 -15.29 -4.60
CA LEU A 204 14.58 -15.90 -4.08
C LEU A 204 15.31 -15.00 -3.08
N SER A 205 15.33 -13.70 -3.34
CA SER A 205 16.01 -12.72 -2.47
C SER A 205 15.22 -12.37 -1.21
N LYS A 206 13.92 -12.62 -1.20
CA LYS A 206 13.02 -12.37 -0.07
C LYS A 206 13.23 -11.02 0.60
N PRO A 207 13.01 -9.92 -0.12
CA PRO A 207 13.11 -8.59 0.49
C PRO A 207 12.05 -8.46 1.58
N LYS A 208 12.32 -7.64 2.58
CA LYS A 208 11.28 -7.24 3.54
C LYS A 208 10.22 -6.42 2.80
N PHE A 209 8.98 -6.44 3.28
CA PHE A 209 7.88 -5.78 2.58
C PHE A 209 6.83 -5.24 3.53
N PHE A 210 6.18 -4.17 3.15
CA PHE A 210 4.96 -3.67 3.75
C PHE A 210 4.17 -2.82 2.76
N GLY A 211 2.91 -2.56 3.08
CA GLY A 211 2.06 -1.67 2.27
C GLY A 211 1.31 -0.69 3.14
N VAL A 212 1.07 0.50 2.61
CA VAL A 212 0.37 1.59 3.28
C VAL A 212 -0.67 2.16 2.34
N LYS A 213 -1.91 2.16 2.76
CA LYS A 213 -3.02 2.73 1.99
C LYS A 213 -3.84 3.67 2.86
N THR A 214 -4.18 4.84 2.34
CA THR A 214 -5.03 5.80 3.03
C THR A 214 -6.46 5.69 2.53
N VAL A 215 -7.41 5.71 3.45
CA VAL A 215 -8.83 5.59 3.15
C VAL A 215 -9.36 6.87 2.52
N VAL A 216 -9.85 6.78 1.29
CA VAL A 216 -10.42 7.93 0.55
C VAL A 216 -11.86 7.70 0.10
N ASP A 217 -12.42 6.52 0.34
CA ASP A 217 -13.76 6.13 -0.04
C ASP A 217 -14.33 5.19 1.03
N LEU A 218 -15.56 5.42 1.46
CA LEU A 218 -16.25 4.53 2.42
C LEU A 218 -17.48 3.86 1.81
N GLY A 219 -17.65 3.95 0.48
CA GLY A 219 -18.79 3.38 -0.20
C GLY A 219 -20.10 4.10 0.08
N ASP A 220 -20.04 5.32 0.60
CA ASP A 220 -21.22 6.17 0.77
C ASP A 220 -21.57 6.90 -0.54
N ASN A 221 -22.74 7.54 -0.57
CA ASN A 221 -23.24 8.21 -1.76
C ASN A 221 -22.47 9.50 -2.13
N ASN A 222 -21.51 9.90 -1.31
CA ASN A 222 -20.68 11.09 -1.53
C ASN A 222 -19.37 10.70 -2.22
N LYS A 223 -19.47 10.04 -3.38
CA LYS A 223 -18.30 9.73 -4.19
C LYS A 223 -17.77 11.00 -4.82
N ASN A 224 -16.88 11.66 -4.13
CA ASN A 224 -16.05 12.70 -4.70
C ASN A 224 -14.59 12.29 -4.51
N ASP A 225 -13.75 12.74 -5.42
CA ASP A 225 -12.30 12.47 -5.38
C ASP A 225 -11.59 13.48 -4.47
N ASP A 226 -12.31 14.14 -3.55
CA ASP A 226 -11.80 15.25 -2.73
C ASP A 226 -10.62 14.86 -1.85
N TYR A 227 -10.54 13.59 -1.46
CA TYR A 227 -9.48 13.15 -0.55
C TYR A 227 -8.34 12.38 -1.24
N HIS A 228 -8.42 12.18 -2.57
CA HIS A 228 -7.42 11.38 -3.29
C HIS A 228 -6.01 11.93 -3.15
N GLU A 229 -5.83 13.22 -3.43
CA GLU A 229 -4.50 13.85 -3.35
C GLU A 229 -3.93 13.77 -1.95
N THR A 230 -4.70 14.19 -0.94
CA THR A 230 -4.26 14.12 0.46
C THR A 230 -3.96 12.69 0.87
N GLY A 231 -4.80 11.73 0.50
CA GLY A 231 -4.59 10.32 0.80
C GLY A 231 -3.27 9.80 0.23
N CYS A 232 -2.97 10.12 -1.01
CA CYS A 232 -1.70 9.76 -1.65
C CYS A 232 -0.50 10.34 -0.89
N ILE A 233 -0.60 11.61 -0.46
CA ILE A 233 0.47 12.31 0.27
C ILE A 233 0.70 11.68 1.64
N LEU A 234 -0.36 11.36 2.38
CA LEU A 234 -0.24 10.73 3.70
C LEU A 234 0.52 9.39 3.62
N SER A 235 0.12 8.54 2.68
CA SER A 235 0.77 7.24 2.48
C SER A 235 2.23 7.39 2.07
N ALA A 236 2.53 8.29 1.13
CA ALA A 236 3.89 8.55 0.67
C ALA A 236 4.77 9.06 1.82
N ARG A 237 4.27 10.00 2.62
CA ARG A 237 5.00 10.53 3.77
C ARG A 237 5.27 9.48 4.83
N PHE A 238 4.33 8.57 5.05
CA PHE A 238 4.54 7.47 6.00
C PHE A 238 5.66 6.55 5.53
N VAL A 239 5.67 6.17 4.25
CA VAL A 239 6.74 5.34 3.67
C VAL A 239 8.09 6.04 3.81
N VAL A 240 8.18 7.32 3.45
CA VAL A 240 9.45 8.08 3.57
C VAL A 240 9.89 8.18 5.02
N GLY A 241 8.96 8.38 5.96
CA GLY A 241 9.26 8.36 7.39
C GLY A 241 9.86 7.04 7.86
N TYR A 242 9.31 5.93 7.38
CA TYR A 242 9.85 4.59 7.65
C TYR A 242 11.28 4.45 7.09
N LEU A 243 11.47 4.82 5.84
CA LEU A 243 12.78 4.71 5.18
C LEU A 243 13.87 5.53 5.89
N LYS A 244 13.51 6.72 6.35
CA LYS A 244 14.45 7.59 7.09
C LYS A 244 14.86 7.00 8.42
N GLU A 245 13.93 6.34 9.11
CA GLU A 245 14.18 5.84 10.47
C GLU A 245 14.86 4.47 10.46
N TYR A 246 14.50 3.59 9.54
CA TYR A 246 14.86 2.16 9.62
C TYR A 246 15.70 1.63 8.45
N LEU A 247 15.86 2.37 7.39
CA LEU A 247 16.68 1.97 6.27
C LEU A 247 17.90 2.88 6.12
#